data_4463a25052663a11a5bbb20a0446bbae
#
_entry.id   4463a25052663a11a5bbb20a0446bbae
#
_cell.length_a   1.000
_cell.length_b   1.000
_cell.length_c   1.000
_cell.angle_alpha   90.00
_cell.angle_beta   90.00
_cell.angle_gamma   90.00
#
_symmetry.space_group_name_H-M   'P 1'
#
loop_
_entity.id
_entity.type
_entity.pdbx_description
1 polymer ?
#
loop_
_entity_poly.entity_id
_entity_poly.type
_entity_poly.pdbx_seq_one_letter_code
_entity_poly.pdbx_strand_id
1 'polypeptide(L)'
;YVDVTFGGGGHSKEILKHLSDEGHLFGFDPDADAEQTIPADDERFTFVRSNFRYLKNWMRYYDVEGVDALLADLGVSSHHFDAEERGFSFRFDAPLDMRMNGRGGMTAADVVNKYSEEQLANIFFLFGELKNGRKLANVIVKARSQQPIVMIQDLLDIVKPLMGRDREKKDLAKVFQALRIEVNHEMDALQEMLEG
;
A
#
# COMPACT_ATOMS: atom_id res chain seq x y z
N TYR A 1 -1.17 -15.97 -17.22
CA TYR A 1 -1.44 -14.55 -16.89
C TYR A 1 -1.23 -14.33 -15.41
N VAL A 2 -0.84 -13.12 -15.04
CA VAL A 2 -0.63 -12.76 -13.62
C VAL A 2 -1.25 -11.40 -13.33
N ASP A 3 -2.04 -11.32 -12.26
CA ASP A 3 -2.47 -10.09 -11.62
C ASP A 3 -1.72 -9.95 -10.29
N VAL A 4 -0.72 -9.08 -10.22
CA VAL A 4 0.12 -8.93 -9.02
C VAL A 4 -0.52 -8.03 -7.95
N THR A 5 -1.72 -7.52 -8.22
CA THR A 5 -2.48 -6.59 -7.38
C THR A 5 -3.95 -6.98 -7.32
N PHE A 6 -4.22 -8.23 -6.91
CA PHE A 6 -5.56 -8.83 -6.97
C PHE A 6 -6.64 -8.00 -6.23
N GLY A 7 -6.36 -7.50 -5.02
CA GLY A 7 -7.26 -6.65 -4.25
C GLY A 7 -8.67 -7.22 -4.10
N GLY A 8 -9.68 -6.49 -4.57
CA GLY A 8 -11.07 -6.95 -4.61
C GLY A 8 -11.41 -7.91 -5.76
N GLY A 9 -10.44 -8.31 -6.56
CA GLY A 9 -10.60 -9.26 -7.67
C GLY A 9 -11.31 -8.70 -8.90
N GLY A 10 -11.51 -7.39 -8.99
CA GLY A 10 -12.26 -6.78 -10.12
C GLY A 10 -11.60 -7.04 -11.47
N HIS A 11 -10.32 -6.73 -11.60
CA HIS A 11 -9.54 -6.97 -12.82
C HIS A 11 -9.42 -8.47 -13.13
N SER A 12 -9.09 -9.28 -12.12
CA SER A 12 -8.97 -10.72 -12.27
C SER A 12 -10.26 -11.37 -12.75
N LYS A 13 -11.42 -10.99 -12.21
CA LYS A 13 -12.73 -11.46 -12.67
C LYS A 13 -13.01 -11.07 -14.12
N GLU A 14 -12.59 -9.89 -14.53
CA GLU A 14 -12.75 -9.46 -15.92
C GLU A 14 -11.81 -10.23 -16.87
N ILE A 15 -10.56 -10.44 -16.48
CA ILE A 15 -9.61 -11.26 -17.26
C ILE A 15 -10.15 -12.67 -17.46
N LEU A 16 -10.67 -13.32 -16.42
CA LEU A 16 -11.20 -14.68 -16.49
C LEU A 16 -12.34 -14.84 -17.50
N LYS A 17 -13.16 -13.81 -17.73
CA LYS A 17 -14.23 -13.83 -18.75
C LYS A 17 -13.70 -13.94 -20.18
N HIS A 18 -12.47 -13.45 -20.40
CA HIS A 18 -11.83 -13.44 -21.71
C HIS A 18 -10.77 -14.54 -21.89
N LEU A 19 -10.48 -15.27 -20.81
CA LEU A 19 -9.50 -16.34 -20.83
C LEU A 19 -10.09 -17.59 -21.51
N SER A 20 -9.29 -18.26 -22.34
CA SER A 20 -9.66 -19.57 -22.88
C SER A 20 -9.63 -20.64 -21.79
N ASP A 21 -10.18 -21.82 -22.09
CA ASP A 21 -10.20 -22.96 -21.16
C ASP A 21 -8.78 -23.46 -20.82
N GLU A 22 -7.80 -23.22 -21.69
CA GLU A 22 -6.39 -23.57 -21.49
C GLU A 22 -5.61 -22.48 -20.76
N GLY A 23 -6.18 -21.28 -20.62
CA GLY A 23 -5.54 -20.16 -19.95
C GLY A 23 -5.57 -20.30 -18.43
N HIS A 24 -4.54 -19.79 -17.75
CA HIS A 24 -4.49 -19.77 -16.29
C HIS A 24 -4.10 -18.37 -15.77
N LEU A 25 -4.75 -17.93 -14.69
CA LEU A 25 -4.52 -16.65 -14.03
C LEU A 25 -4.06 -16.84 -12.59
N PHE A 26 -2.92 -16.30 -12.25
CA PHE A 26 -2.45 -16.18 -10.87
C PHE A 26 -2.77 -14.78 -10.32
N GLY A 27 -3.48 -14.70 -9.20
CA GLY A 27 -3.78 -13.45 -8.50
C GLY A 27 -2.96 -13.33 -7.21
N PHE A 28 -2.17 -12.28 -7.07
CA PHE A 28 -1.34 -12.04 -5.89
C PHE A 28 -1.91 -10.94 -5.01
N ASP A 29 -1.99 -11.20 -3.70
CA ASP A 29 -2.24 -10.18 -2.70
C ASP A 29 -1.67 -10.61 -1.34
N PRO A 30 -0.95 -9.74 -0.61
CA PRO A 30 -0.49 -10.05 0.74
C PRO A 30 -1.60 -9.96 1.79
N ASP A 31 -2.73 -9.31 1.47
CA ASP A 31 -3.83 -9.07 2.39
C ASP A 31 -4.72 -10.32 2.53
N ALA A 32 -5.01 -10.68 3.79
CA ALA A 32 -5.93 -11.78 4.07
C ALA A 32 -7.36 -11.51 3.60
N ASP A 33 -7.77 -10.24 3.62
CA ASP A 33 -9.12 -9.85 3.25
C ASP A 33 -9.40 -10.09 1.76
N ALA A 34 -8.36 -10.08 0.92
CA ALA A 34 -8.46 -10.40 -0.50
C ALA A 34 -8.95 -11.82 -0.76
N GLU A 35 -8.69 -12.76 0.17
CA GLU A 35 -9.17 -14.15 0.05
C GLU A 35 -10.70 -14.25 -0.03
N GLN A 36 -11.43 -13.30 0.55
CA GLN A 36 -12.89 -13.28 0.55
C GLN A 36 -13.51 -12.98 -0.83
N THR A 37 -12.69 -12.44 -1.74
CA THR A 37 -13.13 -12.02 -3.08
C THR A 37 -12.69 -12.96 -4.19
N ILE A 38 -12.04 -14.08 -3.85
CA ILE A 38 -11.58 -15.10 -4.80
C ILE A 38 -12.77 -15.59 -5.64
N PRO A 39 -12.64 -15.68 -6.98
CA PRO A 39 -13.67 -16.29 -7.82
C PRO A 39 -13.94 -17.72 -7.36
N ALA A 40 -15.18 -18.01 -6.99
CA ALA A 40 -15.57 -19.34 -6.58
C ALA A 40 -15.56 -20.27 -7.81
N ASP A 41 -14.99 -21.46 -7.64
CA ASP A 41 -15.10 -22.60 -8.57
C ASP A 41 -14.54 -22.37 -9.99
N ASP A 42 -13.58 -21.47 -10.20
CA ASP A 42 -12.88 -21.34 -11.49
C ASP A 42 -11.49 -22.00 -11.40
N GLU A 43 -11.37 -23.20 -12.00
CA GLU A 43 -10.11 -23.97 -12.01
C GLU A 43 -8.96 -23.26 -12.76
N ARG A 44 -9.28 -22.24 -13.55
CA ARG A 44 -8.30 -21.42 -14.26
C ARG A 44 -7.69 -20.32 -13.37
N PHE A 45 -8.09 -20.23 -12.09
CA PHE A 45 -7.61 -19.21 -11.17
C PHE A 45 -6.87 -19.82 -9.98
N THR A 46 -5.69 -19.26 -9.69
CA THR A 46 -4.93 -19.56 -8.47
C THR A 46 -4.65 -18.28 -7.68
N PHE A 47 -5.17 -18.22 -6.46
CA PHE A 47 -4.82 -17.13 -5.55
C PHE A 47 -3.52 -17.44 -4.81
N VAL A 48 -2.60 -16.46 -4.80
CA VAL A 48 -1.32 -16.54 -4.12
C VAL A 48 -1.27 -15.45 -3.04
N ARG A 49 -1.42 -15.86 -1.78
CA ARG A 49 -1.33 -14.93 -0.65
C ARG A 49 0.11 -14.54 -0.36
N SER A 50 0.64 -13.67 -1.19
CA SER A 50 2.02 -13.21 -1.12
C SER A 50 2.19 -11.81 -1.70
N ASN A 51 3.26 -11.14 -1.26
CA ASN A 51 3.68 -9.91 -1.92
C ASN A 51 4.29 -10.26 -3.29
N PHE A 52 4.00 -9.46 -4.29
CA PHE A 52 4.46 -9.65 -5.68
C PHE A 52 5.99 -9.58 -5.84
N ARG A 53 6.74 -9.07 -4.85
CA ARG A 53 8.21 -9.16 -4.82
C ARG A 53 8.73 -10.58 -4.95
N TYR A 54 7.94 -11.57 -4.56
CA TYR A 54 8.25 -13.00 -4.65
C TYR A 54 7.67 -13.67 -5.91
N LEU A 55 7.23 -12.90 -6.91
CA LEU A 55 6.60 -13.41 -8.13
C LEU A 55 7.42 -14.55 -8.75
N LYS A 56 8.70 -14.32 -9.01
CA LYS A 56 9.60 -15.32 -9.62
C LYS A 56 9.68 -16.62 -8.82
N ASN A 57 9.69 -16.52 -7.48
CA ASN A 57 9.73 -17.70 -6.62
C ASN A 57 8.46 -18.53 -6.75
N TRP A 58 7.29 -17.84 -6.77
CA TRP A 58 6.02 -18.50 -6.93
C TRP A 58 5.81 -19.09 -8.33
N MET A 59 6.24 -18.39 -9.38
CA MET A 59 6.18 -18.96 -10.74
C MET A 59 7.01 -20.24 -10.86
N ARG A 60 8.21 -20.28 -10.27
CA ARG A 60 9.01 -21.51 -10.16
C ARG A 60 8.31 -22.61 -9.35
N TYR A 61 7.65 -22.26 -8.26
CA TYR A 61 6.90 -23.23 -7.43
C TYR A 61 5.77 -23.88 -8.21
N TYR A 62 5.14 -23.15 -9.12
CA TYR A 62 4.08 -23.65 -9.99
C TYR A 62 4.56 -24.19 -11.34
N ASP A 63 5.87 -24.35 -11.53
CA ASP A 63 6.49 -24.79 -12.79
C ASP A 63 6.13 -23.93 -14.01
N VAL A 64 5.92 -22.63 -13.78
CA VAL A 64 5.63 -21.65 -14.83
C VAL A 64 6.93 -21.01 -15.30
N GLU A 65 7.33 -21.27 -16.56
CA GLU A 65 8.56 -20.75 -17.15
C GLU A 65 8.42 -19.30 -17.66
N GLY A 66 7.20 -18.90 -18.01
CA GLY A 66 6.91 -17.55 -18.50
C GLY A 66 5.42 -17.25 -18.48
N VAL A 67 5.08 -15.96 -18.54
CA VAL A 67 3.70 -15.48 -18.56
C VAL A 67 3.45 -14.63 -19.80
N ASP A 68 2.26 -14.76 -20.42
CA ASP A 68 1.89 -13.99 -21.61
C ASP A 68 1.58 -12.53 -21.29
N ALA A 69 1.06 -12.26 -20.09
CA ALA A 69 0.81 -10.91 -19.63
C ALA A 69 0.83 -10.81 -18.11
N LEU A 70 1.20 -9.61 -17.62
CA LEU A 70 1.20 -9.24 -16.23
C LEU A 70 0.43 -7.94 -16.06
N LEU A 71 -0.51 -7.92 -15.11
CA LEU A 71 -1.23 -6.74 -14.66
C LEU A 71 -0.67 -6.28 -13.31
N ALA A 72 -0.40 -5.00 -13.17
CA ALA A 72 0.00 -4.37 -11.93
C ALA A 72 -0.75 -3.04 -11.76
N ASP A 73 -1.82 -3.04 -10.96
CA ASP A 73 -2.53 -1.82 -10.52
C ASP A 73 -2.01 -1.41 -9.15
N LEU A 74 -0.83 -0.75 -9.17
CA LEU A 74 -0.07 -0.45 -7.96
C LEU A 74 -0.73 0.65 -7.13
N GLY A 75 -0.86 0.39 -5.85
CA GLY A 75 -1.43 1.36 -4.91
C GLY A 75 -2.26 0.68 -3.83
N VAL A 76 -3.39 1.29 -3.48
CA VAL A 76 -4.35 0.75 -2.52
C VAL A 76 -5.66 0.41 -3.21
N SER A 77 -6.23 -0.72 -2.85
CA SER A 77 -7.59 -1.08 -3.27
C SER A 77 -8.62 -0.18 -2.57
N SER A 78 -9.82 -0.06 -3.15
CA SER A 78 -10.95 0.61 -2.50
C SER A 78 -11.25 0.02 -1.13
N HIS A 79 -11.06 -1.27 -0.96
CA HIS A 79 -11.24 -1.97 0.31
C HIS A 79 -10.36 -1.42 1.44
N HIS A 80 -9.10 -1.07 1.16
CA HIS A 80 -8.22 -0.45 2.16
C HIS A 80 -8.74 0.91 2.64
N PHE A 81 -9.37 1.70 1.76
CA PHE A 81 -9.96 2.99 2.13
C PHE A 81 -11.26 2.86 2.92
N ASP A 82 -12.01 1.78 2.72
CA ASP A 82 -13.29 1.52 3.38
C ASP A 82 -13.10 0.83 4.74
N ALA A 83 -11.95 0.19 4.98
CA ALA A 83 -11.58 -0.39 6.27
C ALA A 83 -11.11 0.72 7.25
N GLU A 84 -12.05 1.31 7.98
CA GLU A 84 -11.84 2.48 8.85
C GLU A 84 -10.66 2.30 9.83
N GLU A 85 -10.56 1.12 10.46
CA GLU A 85 -9.59 0.80 11.50
C GLU A 85 -8.15 0.58 11.02
N ARG A 86 -7.92 0.46 9.70
CA ARG A 86 -6.59 0.18 9.12
C ARG A 86 -5.73 1.41 8.87
N GLY A 87 -6.26 2.60 9.05
CA GLY A 87 -5.50 3.85 9.00
C GLY A 87 -5.09 4.35 7.62
N PHE A 88 -5.64 3.80 6.53
CA PHE A 88 -5.33 4.25 5.16
C PHE A 88 -6.04 5.54 4.75
N SER A 89 -7.11 5.91 5.45
CA SER A 89 -7.94 7.07 5.12
C SER A 89 -7.95 8.08 6.25
N PHE A 90 -7.78 9.35 5.93
CA PHE A 90 -7.95 10.46 6.88
C PHE A 90 -9.41 10.93 7.04
N ARG A 91 -10.37 10.12 6.55
CA ARG A 91 -11.81 10.38 6.75
C ARG A 91 -12.30 9.95 8.13
N PHE A 92 -11.60 9.01 8.73
CA PHE A 92 -11.95 8.41 10.01
C PHE A 92 -10.79 8.59 10.98
N ASP A 93 -11.09 8.76 12.26
CA ASP A 93 -10.08 8.72 13.30
C ASP A 93 -9.85 7.26 13.72
N ALA A 94 -8.67 6.76 13.45
CA ALA A 94 -8.26 5.38 13.68
C ALA A 94 -6.78 5.33 14.05
N PRO A 95 -6.27 4.18 14.54
CA PRO A 95 -4.84 3.99 14.73
C PRO A 95 -4.07 4.28 13.43
N LEU A 96 -2.94 4.96 13.55
CA LEU A 96 -2.08 5.31 12.42
C LEU A 96 -1.23 4.09 12.02
N ASP A 97 -1.86 3.08 11.39
CA ASP A 97 -1.26 1.79 11.06
C ASP A 97 -0.72 1.74 9.63
N MET A 98 -1.57 1.73 8.62
CA MET A 98 -1.28 1.68 7.17
C MET A 98 -0.58 0.40 6.67
N ARG A 99 -0.47 -0.67 7.44
CA ARG A 99 0.09 -1.93 6.98
C ARG A 99 -0.88 -2.68 6.09
N MET A 100 -0.46 -3.08 4.90
CA MET A 100 -1.21 -3.99 4.03
C MET A 100 -1.19 -5.41 4.58
N ASN A 101 -0.05 -5.82 5.16
CA ASN A 101 0.07 -7.10 5.86
C ASN A 101 0.00 -6.86 7.37
N GLY A 102 -1.13 -7.19 8.00
CA GLY A 102 -1.35 -7.01 9.44
C GLY A 102 -0.51 -7.92 10.36
N ARG A 103 0.32 -8.83 9.80
CA ARG A 103 1.07 -9.81 10.59
C ARG A 103 2.38 -9.30 11.17
N GLY A 104 2.87 -8.13 10.78
CA GLY A 104 4.13 -7.57 11.25
C GLY A 104 4.57 -6.35 10.49
N GLY A 105 5.76 -5.85 10.82
CA GLY A 105 6.34 -4.65 10.23
C GLY A 105 6.03 -3.39 11.02
N MET A 106 6.65 -2.29 10.62
CA MET A 106 6.43 -0.97 11.22
C MET A 106 5.08 -0.40 10.79
N THR A 107 4.40 0.26 11.71
CA THR A 107 3.20 1.05 11.42
C THR A 107 3.57 2.46 10.96
N ALA A 108 2.63 3.20 10.41
CA ALA A 108 2.83 4.62 10.12
C ALA A 108 3.09 5.44 11.41
N ALA A 109 2.51 5.03 12.55
CA ALA A 109 2.85 5.59 13.85
C ALA A 109 4.31 5.35 14.20
N ASP A 110 4.86 4.16 13.94
CA ASP A 110 6.28 3.89 14.15
C ASP A 110 7.17 4.79 13.27
N VAL A 111 6.83 4.96 12.00
CA VAL A 111 7.57 5.81 11.08
C VAL A 111 7.60 7.25 11.60
N VAL A 112 6.46 7.86 11.91
CA VAL A 112 6.42 9.26 12.36
C VAL A 112 7.07 9.47 13.73
N ASN A 113 7.07 8.46 14.61
CA ASN A 113 7.65 8.57 15.94
C ASN A 113 9.14 8.20 16.01
N LYS A 114 9.64 7.32 15.11
CA LYS A 114 11.00 6.77 15.22
C LYS A 114 11.98 7.31 14.18
N TYR A 115 11.52 7.68 12.99
CA TYR A 115 12.39 8.18 11.91
C TYR A 115 13.03 9.52 12.29
N SER A 116 14.25 9.74 11.79
CA SER A 116 14.89 11.06 11.90
C SER A 116 14.14 12.12 11.09
N GLU A 117 14.37 13.41 11.39
CA GLU A 117 13.77 14.50 10.62
C GLU A 117 14.16 14.41 9.13
N GLU A 118 15.41 14.03 8.85
CA GLU A 118 15.89 13.86 7.48
C GLU A 118 15.18 12.70 6.75
N GLN A 119 15.01 11.55 7.41
CA GLN A 119 14.27 10.42 6.84
C GLN A 119 12.83 10.79 6.53
N LEU A 120 12.13 11.45 7.47
CA LEU A 120 10.77 11.92 7.24
C LEU A 120 10.69 12.93 6.08
N ALA A 121 11.62 13.88 6.02
CA ALA A 121 11.66 14.85 4.92
C ALA A 121 11.86 14.17 3.57
N ASN A 122 12.70 13.13 3.51
CA ASN A 122 12.98 12.38 2.30
C ASN A 122 11.74 11.61 1.81
N ILE A 123 11.03 10.88 2.69
CA ILE A 123 9.83 10.14 2.26
C ILE A 123 8.71 11.10 1.81
N PHE A 124 8.52 12.23 2.48
CA PHE A 124 7.53 13.22 2.05
C PHE A 124 7.89 13.87 0.71
N PHE A 125 9.16 14.07 0.43
CA PHE A 125 9.61 14.61 -0.85
C PHE A 125 9.54 13.56 -1.97
N LEU A 126 10.12 12.36 -1.75
CA LEU A 126 10.24 11.34 -2.78
C LEU A 126 8.90 10.64 -3.08
N PHE A 127 8.17 10.24 -2.04
CA PHE A 127 6.95 9.44 -2.18
C PHE A 127 5.67 10.28 -2.14
N GLY A 128 5.72 11.42 -1.45
CA GLY A 128 4.59 12.35 -1.38
C GLY A 128 4.65 13.48 -2.39
N GLU A 129 5.79 13.68 -3.08
CA GLU A 129 6.01 14.85 -3.95
C GLU A 129 5.71 16.18 -3.26
N LEU A 130 5.97 16.27 -1.97
CA LEU A 130 5.68 17.42 -1.13
C LEU A 130 6.89 18.35 -1.05
N LYS A 131 6.82 19.51 -1.72
CA LYS A 131 7.91 20.51 -1.71
C LYS A 131 8.22 21.05 -0.31
N ASN A 132 7.26 21.00 0.61
CA ASN A 132 7.41 21.40 2.01
C ASN A 132 7.74 20.23 2.96
N GLY A 133 8.22 19.10 2.44
CA GLY A 133 8.54 17.89 3.22
C GLY A 133 9.41 18.14 4.44
N ARG A 134 10.44 19.03 4.34
CA ARG A 134 11.28 19.42 5.48
C ARG A 134 10.49 20.12 6.59
N LYS A 135 9.55 21.01 6.23
CA LYS A 135 8.70 21.69 7.23
C LYS A 135 7.78 20.69 7.93
N LEU A 136 7.19 19.76 7.18
CA LEU A 136 6.36 18.69 7.72
C LEU A 136 7.16 17.81 8.69
N ALA A 137 8.33 17.34 8.29
CA ALA A 137 9.20 16.56 9.15
C ALA A 137 9.54 17.28 10.45
N ASN A 138 9.90 18.57 10.37
CA ASN A 138 10.26 19.37 11.54
C ASN A 138 9.10 19.50 12.54
N VAL A 139 7.86 19.79 12.09
CA VAL A 139 6.71 19.90 13.00
C VAL A 139 6.34 18.55 13.62
N ILE A 140 6.45 17.47 12.87
CA ILE A 140 6.22 16.10 13.37
C ILE A 140 7.23 15.76 14.47
N VAL A 141 8.53 15.99 14.22
CA VAL A 141 9.59 15.72 15.21
C VAL A 141 9.41 16.56 16.48
N LYS A 142 9.02 17.81 16.34
CA LYS A 142 8.72 18.67 17.50
C LYS A 142 7.49 18.18 18.28
N ALA A 143 6.43 17.83 17.59
CA ALA A 143 5.18 17.38 18.23
C ALA A 143 5.39 16.05 18.98
N ARG A 144 6.03 15.05 18.35
CA ARG A 144 6.28 13.74 18.98
C ARG A 144 7.17 13.80 20.23
N SER A 145 7.99 14.86 20.37
CA SER A 145 8.79 15.07 21.59
C SER A 145 7.96 15.46 22.80
N GLN A 146 6.74 15.92 22.59
CA GLN A 146 5.78 16.27 23.64
C GLN A 146 4.82 15.11 23.92
N GLN A 147 4.29 14.51 22.86
CA GLN A 147 3.35 13.40 22.94
C GLN A 147 3.50 12.49 21.72
N PRO A 148 3.55 11.16 21.90
CA PRO A 148 3.57 10.22 20.77
C PRO A 148 2.36 10.41 19.84
N ILE A 149 2.60 10.30 18.54
CA ILE A 149 1.58 10.38 17.50
C ILE A 149 1.07 8.95 17.26
N VAL A 150 -0.17 8.67 17.63
CA VAL A 150 -0.71 7.30 17.63
C VAL A 150 -1.93 7.17 16.72
N MET A 151 -2.78 8.21 16.72
CA MET A 151 -4.01 8.24 15.95
C MET A 151 -3.88 9.11 14.71
N ILE A 152 -4.73 8.88 13.74
CA ILE A 152 -4.81 9.70 12.53
C ILE A 152 -5.02 11.17 12.90
N GLN A 153 -5.92 11.45 13.85
CA GLN A 153 -6.22 12.81 14.26
C GLN A 153 -4.99 13.53 14.85
N ASP A 154 -4.15 12.81 15.61
CA ASP A 154 -2.90 13.40 16.14
C ASP A 154 -2.01 13.92 14.99
N LEU A 155 -1.85 13.12 13.94
CA LEU A 155 -1.07 13.53 12.76
C LEU A 155 -1.74 14.70 12.02
N LEU A 156 -3.05 14.64 11.83
CA LEU A 156 -3.79 15.70 11.12
C LEU A 156 -3.66 17.06 11.83
N ASP A 157 -3.77 17.10 13.15
CA ASP A 157 -3.66 18.34 13.93
C ASP A 157 -2.29 18.99 13.79
N ILE A 158 -1.25 18.18 13.58
CA ILE A 158 0.14 18.65 13.38
C ILE A 158 0.35 19.17 11.95
N VAL A 159 -0.15 18.45 10.93
CA VAL A 159 0.22 18.75 9.53
C VAL A 159 -0.74 19.68 8.82
N LYS A 160 -2.03 19.69 9.17
CA LYS A 160 -3.05 20.57 8.55
C LYS A 160 -2.68 22.05 8.53
N PRO A 161 -2.11 22.64 9.60
CA PRO A 161 -1.71 24.04 9.58
C PRO A 161 -0.70 24.42 8.50
N LEU A 162 0.02 23.43 7.95
CA LEU A 162 1.01 23.62 6.88
C LEU A 162 0.41 23.40 5.47
N MET A 163 -0.85 23.00 5.38
CA MET A 163 -1.54 22.76 4.12
C MET A 163 -2.20 24.05 3.61
N GLY A 164 -2.17 24.23 2.30
CA GLY A 164 -2.92 25.34 1.66
C GLY A 164 -4.41 25.07 1.71
N ARG A 165 -5.24 26.09 2.05
CA ARG A 165 -6.70 25.96 2.19
C ARG A 165 -7.36 25.27 0.99
N ASP A 166 -6.96 25.64 -0.23
CA ASP A 166 -7.55 25.13 -1.48
C ASP A 166 -7.00 23.75 -1.88
N ARG A 167 -5.94 23.27 -1.21
CA ARG A 167 -5.22 22.05 -1.55
C ARG A 167 -5.12 21.07 -0.39
N GLU A 168 -5.73 21.36 0.73
CA GLU A 168 -5.62 20.60 1.97
C GLU A 168 -5.83 19.09 1.74
N LYS A 169 -6.96 18.70 1.13
CA LYS A 169 -7.26 17.28 0.87
C LYS A 169 -6.21 16.62 -0.02
N LYS A 170 -5.74 17.33 -1.04
CA LYS A 170 -4.73 16.81 -1.97
C LYS A 170 -3.37 16.63 -1.28
N ASP A 171 -2.96 17.61 -0.49
CA ASP A 171 -1.68 17.58 0.21
C ASP A 171 -1.72 16.54 1.34
N LEU A 172 -2.83 16.39 2.06
CA LEU A 172 -3.04 15.31 3.03
C LEU A 172 -2.97 13.92 2.37
N ALA A 173 -3.61 13.74 1.22
CA ALA A 173 -3.52 12.48 0.48
C ALA A 173 -2.06 12.12 0.14
N LYS A 174 -1.24 13.10 -0.20
CA LYS A 174 0.19 12.92 -0.46
C LYS A 174 1.00 12.57 0.80
N VAL A 175 0.65 13.13 1.96
CA VAL A 175 1.26 12.74 3.25
C VAL A 175 0.97 11.28 3.54
N PHE A 176 -0.29 10.86 3.41
CA PHE A 176 -0.73 9.49 3.62
C PHE A 176 -0.11 8.52 2.60
N GLN A 177 -0.03 8.92 1.33
CA GLN A 177 0.67 8.16 0.29
C GLN A 177 2.14 7.92 0.66
N ALA A 178 2.86 8.95 1.10
CA ALA A 178 4.26 8.84 1.47
C ALA A 178 4.48 7.85 2.63
N LEU A 179 3.67 7.95 3.67
CA LEU A 179 3.72 7.03 4.81
C LEU A 179 3.37 5.60 4.40
N ARG A 180 2.33 5.40 3.59
CA ARG A 180 1.91 4.09 3.12
C ARG A 180 3.00 3.40 2.30
N ILE A 181 3.60 4.11 1.35
CA ILE A 181 4.66 3.58 0.49
C ILE A 181 5.85 3.13 1.35
N GLU A 182 6.22 3.92 2.35
CA GLU A 182 7.31 3.59 3.27
C GLU A 182 6.98 2.37 4.15
N VAL A 183 5.81 2.38 4.80
CA VAL A 183 5.34 1.30 5.69
C VAL A 183 5.32 -0.05 4.99
N ASN A 184 4.90 -0.07 3.72
CA ASN A 184 4.72 -1.30 2.96
C ASN A 184 5.91 -1.62 2.04
N HIS A 185 6.98 -0.81 2.06
CA HIS A 185 8.16 -0.98 1.19
C HIS A 185 7.78 -1.19 -0.28
N GLU A 186 6.81 -0.38 -0.76
CA GLU A 186 6.21 -0.57 -2.08
C GLU A 186 7.21 -0.40 -3.22
N MET A 187 8.16 0.53 -3.07
CA MET A 187 9.20 0.76 -4.08
C MET A 187 10.21 -0.39 -4.15
N ASP A 188 10.62 -0.94 -3.01
CA ASP A 188 11.52 -2.09 -2.95
C ASP A 188 10.84 -3.32 -3.57
N ALA A 189 9.56 -3.54 -3.24
CA ALA A 189 8.78 -4.64 -3.79
C ALA A 189 8.64 -4.53 -5.32
N LEU A 190 8.41 -3.32 -5.84
CA LEU A 190 8.34 -3.07 -7.28
C LEU A 190 9.69 -3.36 -7.96
N GLN A 191 10.78 -2.86 -7.39
CA GLN A 191 12.11 -3.10 -7.93
C GLN A 191 12.43 -4.59 -7.97
N GLU A 192 12.23 -5.31 -6.88
CA GLU A 192 12.48 -6.75 -6.79
C GLU A 192 11.64 -7.56 -7.79
N MET A 193 10.38 -7.16 -8.02
CA MET A 193 9.53 -7.77 -9.04
C MET A 193 10.05 -7.56 -10.45
N LEU A 194 10.54 -6.33 -10.77
CA LEU A 194 11.03 -5.98 -12.11
C LEU A 194 12.40 -6.60 -12.42
N GLU A 195 13.20 -6.89 -11.39
CA GLU A 195 14.51 -7.55 -11.53
C GLU A 195 14.40 -9.09 -11.58
N GLY A 196 13.25 -9.63 -11.23
CA GLY A 196 12.97 -11.08 -11.20
C GLY A 196 12.50 -11.64 -12.48
#